data_53fdf96ec167a4d9cf41f238a2338dfe
#
_entry.id   53fdf96ec167a4d9cf41f238a2338dfe
#
_cell.length_a   1.000
_cell.length_b   1.000
_cell.length_c   1.000
_cell.angle_alpha   90.00
_cell.angle_beta   90.00
_cell.angle_gamma   90.00
#
_symmetry.space_group_name_H-M   'P 1'
#
loop_
_entity.id
_entity.type
_entity.pdbx_description
1 polymer ?
#
loop_
_entity_poly.entity_id
_entity_poly.type
_entity_poly.pdbx_seq_one_letter_code
_entity_poly.pdbx_strand_id
1 'polypeptide(L)'
;MAHGVGGIKEMRLDAFAERFSDAGYACLVFDYRNFGASEGTPRQLLDIGQQLEDWSNAMAFARQQPNLMRSKVVLWGTSFGGGHVIASAARDQNVAAAIAQCPFTDGIASALAMDLRSSLKVTAMAMVDMLRGLVGMTPLMVATSGPPHSAALMTAPDAQGGYLALVPNGLSFFRNHVAARFALNILRYRPGRRAAKVSCPILFCICETDSVAPAGPTRRYAKKAPRGEVRLYREGHFDIYVGEAFERVVADQLDFLKRHIPVDDPMSKKEST
;
A
#
# COMPACT_ATOMS: atom_id res chain seq x y z
N MET A 1 -7.51 0.25 -5.66
CA MET A 1 -6.52 -0.63 -4.95
C MET A 1 -5.13 -0.31 -5.47
N ALA A 2 -4.11 -0.24 -4.57
CA ALA A 2 -2.73 -0.02 -4.99
C ALA A 2 -1.71 -0.70 -4.05
N HIS A 3 -0.54 -0.94 -4.60
CA HIS A 3 0.56 -1.71 -4.01
C HIS A 3 1.47 -0.89 -3.07
N GLY A 4 2.46 -1.58 -2.48
CA GLY A 4 3.49 -1.01 -1.63
C GLY A 4 4.65 -0.37 -2.38
N VAL A 5 5.75 -0.12 -1.67
CA VAL A 5 6.94 0.54 -2.20
C VAL A 5 7.55 -0.25 -3.36
N GLY A 6 7.70 0.41 -4.53
CA GLY A 6 8.31 -0.19 -5.72
C GLY A 6 7.58 -1.39 -6.33
N GLY A 7 6.43 -1.79 -5.78
CA GLY A 7 5.61 -2.87 -6.30
C GLY A 7 4.81 -2.48 -7.54
N ILE A 8 4.11 -3.44 -8.10
CA ILE A 8 3.21 -3.32 -9.24
C ILE A 8 1.92 -4.12 -8.97
N LYS A 9 0.87 -3.82 -9.70
CA LYS A 9 -0.47 -4.44 -9.48
C LYS A 9 -0.48 -5.96 -9.63
N GLU A 10 0.40 -6.52 -10.45
CA GLU A 10 0.55 -7.95 -10.65
C GLU A 10 1.17 -8.68 -9.43
N MET A 11 1.68 -7.93 -8.44
CA MET A 11 2.21 -8.53 -7.20
C MET A 11 1.07 -8.83 -6.22
N ARG A 12 0.22 -9.81 -6.57
CA ARG A 12 -0.88 -10.36 -5.76
C ARG A 12 -2.10 -9.45 -5.54
N LEU A 13 -2.13 -8.23 -6.11
CA LEU A 13 -3.32 -7.39 -5.99
C LEU A 13 -4.50 -7.94 -6.80
N ASP A 14 -4.23 -8.64 -7.88
CA ASP A 14 -5.19 -9.41 -8.66
C ASP A 14 -5.95 -10.41 -7.80
N ALA A 15 -5.25 -11.21 -6.99
CA ALA A 15 -5.88 -12.21 -6.12
C ALA A 15 -6.84 -11.59 -5.09
N PHE A 16 -6.48 -10.44 -4.50
CA PHE A 16 -7.41 -9.70 -3.63
C PHE A 16 -8.61 -9.15 -4.42
N ALA A 17 -8.35 -8.58 -5.60
CA ALA A 17 -9.39 -8.01 -6.44
C ALA A 17 -10.40 -9.06 -6.92
N GLU A 18 -9.95 -10.26 -7.28
CA GLU A 18 -10.81 -11.40 -7.64
C GLU A 18 -11.76 -11.76 -6.50
N ARG A 19 -11.24 -11.90 -5.27
CA ARG A 19 -12.07 -12.24 -4.10
C ARG A 19 -13.11 -11.15 -3.79
N PHE A 20 -12.74 -9.87 -3.95
CA PHE A 20 -13.70 -8.77 -3.79
C PHE A 20 -14.70 -8.73 -4.93
N SER A 21 -14.28 -9.02 -6.15
CA SER A 21 -15.18 -9.09 -7.32
C SER A 21 -16.19 -10.21 -7.20
N ASP A 22 -15.76 -11.40 -6.75
CA ASP A 22 -16.64 -12.54 -6.47
C ASP A 22 -17.69 -12.23 -5.39
N ALA A 23 -17.35 -11.31 -4.48
CA ALA A 23 -18.26 -10.81 -3.45
C ALA A 23 -19.14 -9.63 -3.93
N GLY A 24 -19.09 -9.27 -5.22
CA GLY A 24 -19.94 -8.24 -5.86
C GLY A 24 -19.36 -6.82 -5.81
N TYR A 25 -18.09 -6.62 -5.47
CA TYR A 25 -17.45 -5.31 -5.49
C TYR A 25 -16.69 -5.07 -6.79
N ALA A 26 -16.93 -3.97 -7.46
CA ALA A 26 -16.10 -3.55 -8.58
C ALA A 26 -14.72 -3.09 -8.09
N CYS A 27 -13.65 -3.56 -8.74
CA CYS A 27 -12.27 -3.28 -8.34
C CYS A 27 -11.53 -2.47 -9.41
N LEU A 28 -10.99 -1.31 -9.03
CA LEU A 28 -10.03 -0.55 -9.80
C LEU A 28 -8.64 -0.77 -9.20
N VAL A 29 -7.79 -1.52 -9.90
CA VAL A 29 -6.41 -1.82 -9.51
C VAL A 29 -5.46 -1.08 -10.43
N PHE A 30 -4.56 -0.26 -9.88
CA PHE A 30 -3.69 0.57 -10.69
C PHE A 30 -2.23 0.53 -10.25
N ASP A 31 -1.34 0.73 -11.21
CA ASP A 31 0.05 1.06 -10.96
C ASP A 31 0.20 2.57 -10.79
N TYR A 32 1.03 3.00 -9.85
CA TYR A 32 1.41 4.41 -9.75
C TYR A 32 2.16 4.85 -11.02
N ARG A 33 2.06 6.14 -11.35
CA ARG A 33 2.90 6.72 -12.42
C ARG A 33 4.36 6.35 -12.22
N ASN A 34 5.10 6.16 -13.28
CA ASN A 34 6.50 5.72 -13.35
C ASN A 34 6.72 4.23 -13.04
N PHE A 35 5.68 3.45 -12.66
CA PHE A 35 5.78 2.03 -12.30
C PHE A 35 4.89 1.15 -13.20
N GLY A 36 5.23 -0.14 -13.25
CA GLY A 36 4.44 -1.16 -13.94
C GLY A 36 4.03 -0.76 -15.36
N ALA A 37 2.75 -0.93 -15.67
CA ALA A 37 2.16 -0.56 -16.95
C ALA A 37 1.78 0.92 -17.05
N SER A 38 1.81 1.70 -15.96
CA SER A 38 1.54 3.12 -16.00
C SER A 38 2.67 3.91 -16.66
N GLU A 39 2.32 4.97 -17.36
CA GLU A 39 3.26 5.89 -17.99
C GLU A 39 4.06 6.72 -16.97
N GLY A 40 4.97 7.54 -17.47
CA GLY A 40 5.75 8.50 -16.69
C GLY A 40 7.25 8.30 -16.79
N THR A 41 7.97 9.40 -16.63
CA THR A 41 9.44 9.48 -16.68
C THR A 41 9.94 10.43 -15.60
N PRO A 42 11.12 10.14 -15.00
CA PRO A 42 11.93 8.94 -15.19
C PRO A 42 11.26 7.72 -14.57
N ARG A 43 11.43 6.53 -15.18
CA ARG A 43 10.89 5.28 -14.64
C ARG A 43 11.44 5.01 -13.24
N GLN A 44 10.65 4.31 -12.41
CA GLN A 44 10.99 3.93 -11.03
C GLN A 44 11.24 5.14 -10.09
N LEU A 45 10.83 6.34 -10.47
CA LEU A 45 10.80 7.49 -9.57
C LEU A 45 9.56 7.39 -8.68
N LEU A 46 9.78 7.12 -7.39
CA LEU A 46 8.75 7.18 -6.37
C LEU A 46 8.72 8.58 -5.76
N ASP A 47 7.62 9.28 -5.99
CA ASP A 47 7.30 10.55 -5.35
C ASP A 47 5.99 10.43 -4.57
N ILE A 48 6.02 10.71 -3.27
CA ILE A 48 4.88 10.54 -2.37
C ILE A 48 3.72 11.45 -2.75
N GLY A 49 4.04 12.69 -3.16
CA GLY A 49 3.03 13.66 -3.59
C GLY A 49 2.30 13.19 -4.84
N GLN A 50 3.06 12.74 -5.83
CA GLN A 50 2.51 12.19 -7.08
C GLN A 50 1.67 10.93 -6.83
N GLN A 51 2.12 10.01 -5.98
CA GLN A 51 1.33 8.82 -5.64
C GLN A 51 0.02 9.16 -4.94
N LEU A 52 0.01 10.16 -4.05
CA LEU A 52 -1.23 10.65 -3.42
C LEU A 52 -2.15 11.35 -4.42
N GLU A 53 -1.60 12.00 -5.44
CA GLU A 53 -2.37 12.54 -6.57
C GLU A 53 -2.96 11.42 -7.43
N ASP A 54 -2.20 10.35 -7.71
CA ASP A 54 -2.70 9.16 -8.41
C ASP A 54 -3.89 8.54 -7.68
N TRP A 55 -3.84 8.46 -6.35
CA TRP A 55 -5.01 8.05 -5.53
C TRP A 55 -6.20 8.98 -5.73
N SER A 56 -5.99 10.29 -5.74
CA SER A 56 -7.07 11.28 -5.95
C SER A 56 -7.70 11.12 -7.35
N ASN A 57 -6.87 10.90 -8.37
CA ASN A 57 -7.32 10.71 -9.74
C ASN A 57 -8.07 9.35 -9.90
N ALA A 58 -7.57 8.29 -9.29
CA ALA A 58 -8.25 6.99 -9.30
C ALA A 58 -9.63 7.05 -8.61
N MET A 59 -9.74 7.76 -7.49
CA MET A 59 -11.03 8.00 -6.81
C MET A 59 -11.99 8.81 -7.69
N ALA A 60 -11.49 9.87 -8.34
CA ALA A 60 -12.29 10.70 -9.24
C ALA A 60 -12.79 9.87 -10.44
N PHE A 61 -11.92 9.06 -11.04
CA PHE A 61 -12.29 8.14 -12.12
C PHE A 61 -13.35 7.14 -11.68
N ALA A 62 -13.18 6.47 -10.52
CA ALA A 62 -14.16 5.51 -10.01
C ALA A 62 -15.54 6.15 -9.79
N ARG A 63 -15.59 7.38 -9.29
CA ARG A 63 -16.84 8.13 -9.08
C ARG A 63 -17.56 8.54 -10.36
N GLN A 64 -16.86 8.56 -11.49
CA GLN A 64 -17.44 8.91 -12.80
C GLN A 64 -18.02 7.69 -13.54
N GLN A 65 -17.77 6.46 -13.05
CA GLN A 65 -18.25 5.27 -13.75
C GLN A 65 -19.78 5.17 -13.64
N PRO A 66 -20.51 4.97 -14.77
CA PRO A 66 -21.97 5.08 -14.81
C PRO A 66 -22.70 4.01 -14.00
N ASN A 67 -22.10 2.83 -13.87
CA ASN A 67 -22.71 1.67 -13.22
C ASN A 67 -22.24 1.47 -11.77
N LEU A 68 -21.53 2.44 -11.19
CA LEU A 68 -21.01 2.36 -9.82
C LEU A 68 -21.68 3.39 -8.91
N MET A 69 -21.86 3.02 -7.64
CA MET A 69 -22.38 3.94 -6.64
C MET A 69 -21.29 4.90 -6.20
N ARG A 70 -21.37 6.15 -6.65
CA ARG A 70 -20.39 7.21 -6.39
C ARG A 70 -20.08 7.44 -4.90
N SER A 71 -21.06 7.22 -4.03
CA SER A 71 -20.96 7.35 -2.59
C SER A 71 -20.32 6.15 -1.88
N LYS A 72 -20.18 5.01 -2.57
CA LYS A 72 -19.64 3.76 -1.99
C LYS A 72 -18.19 3.47 -2.42
N VAL A 73 -17.36 4.49 -2.59
CA VAL A 73 -15.94 4.30 -2.92
C VAL A 73 -15.17 3.84 -1.68
N VAL A 74 -14.52 2.70 -1.79
CA VAL A 74 -13.65 2.10 -0.76
C VAL A 74 -12.20 2.19 -1.19
N LEU A 75 -11.30 2.54 -0.27
CA LEU A 75 -9.86 2.53 -0.50
C LEU A 75 -9.26 1.26 0.07
N TRP A 76 -8.49 0.54 -0.73
CA TRP A 76 -7.71 -0.61 -0.31
C TRP A 76 -6.25 -0.42 -0.71
N GLY A 77 -5.34 -0.55 0.22
CA GLY A 77 -3.91 -0.46 -0.07
C GLY A 77 -3.09 -1.28 0.90
N THR A 78 -1.96 -1.76 0.41
CA THR A 78 -1.07 -2.61 1.18
C THR A 78 0.29 -1.97 1.39
N SER A 79 0.94 -2.20 2.53
CA SER A 79 2.28 -1.69 2.85
C SER A 79 2.34 -0.16 2.72
N PHE A 80 3.18 0.37 1.85
CA PHE A 80 3.27 1.82 1.57
C PHE A 80 1.94 2.37 1.03
N GLY A 81 1.26 1.60 0.16
CA GLY A 81 -0.09 1.91 -0.31
C GLY A 81 -1.13 1.93 0.82
N GLY A 82 -0.97 1.10 1.86
CA GLY A 82 -1.79 1.16 3.08
C GLY A 82 -1.61 2.48 3.84
N GLY A 83 -0.38 3.03 3.84
CA GLY A 83 -0.11 4.38 4.33
C GLY A 83 -0.82 5.46 3.50
N HIS A 84 -0.82 5.30 2.17
CA HIS A 84 -1.54 6.22 1.28
C HIS A 84 -3.06 6.15 1.48
N VAL A 85 -3.62 4.98 1.76
CA VAL A 85 -5.04 4.82 2.12
C VAL A 85 -5.39 5.67 3.33
N ILE A 86 -4.60 5.60 4.41
CA ILE A 86 -4.82 6.43 5.61
C ILE A 86 -4.75 7.93 5.27
N ALA A 87 -3.74 8.33 4.48
CA ALA A 87 -3.55 9.72 4.09
C ALA A 87 -4.68 10.25 3.20
N SER A 88 -5.15 9.43 2.25
CA SER A 88 -6.21 9.78 1.30
C SER A 88 -7.57 9.81 1.95
N ALA A 89 -7.91 8.81 2.79
CA ALA A 89 -9.16 8.78 3.54
C ALA A 89 -9.27 9.93 4.56
N ALA A 90 -8.15 10.38 5.13
CA ALA A 90 -8.13 11.55 6.00
C ALA A 90 -8.31 12.88 5.25
N ARG A 91 -8.03 12.91 3.93
CA ARG A 91 -8.15 14.11 3.08
C ARG A 91 -9.51 14.19 2.39
N ASP A 92 -10.03 13.06 1.94
CA ASP A 92 -11.31 12.95 1.22
C ASP A 92 -12.38 12.34 2.14
N GLN A 93 -13.24 13.20 2.68
CA GLN A 93 -14.30 12.80 3.63
C GLN A 93 -15.47 12.05 2.96
N ASN A 94 -15.47 11.94 1.62
CA ASN A 94 -16.46 11.19 0.85
C ASN A 94 -16.03 9.73 0.57
N VAL A 95 -14.94 9.28 1.20
CA VAL A 95 -14.56 7.85 1.20
C VAL A 95 -15.52 7.10 2.11
N ALA A 96 -16.13 6.02 1.58
CA ALA A 96 -17.15 5.26 2.30
C ALA A 96 -16.55 4.31 3.35
N ALA A 97 -15.42 3.67 3.02
CA ALA A 97 -14.64 2.84 3.94
C ALA A 97 -13.18 2.72 3.44
N ALA A 98 -12.29 2.24 4.30
CA ALA A 98 -10.89 2.06 3.96
C ALA A 98 -10.32 0.77 4.55
N ILE A 99 -9.41 0.11 3.84
CA ILE A 99 -8.67 -1.06 4.29
C ILE A 99 -7.17 -0.79 4.12
N ALA A 100 -6.44 -0.77 5.22
CA ALA A 100 -5.00 -0.57 5.27
C ALA A 100 -4.31 -1.87 5.70
N GLN A 101 -3.81 -2.63 4.73
CA GLN A 101 -3.14 -3.91 4.95
C GLN A 101 -1.66 -3.72 5.24
N CYS A 102 -1.14 -4.32 6.32
CA CYS A 102 0.24 -4.18 6.82
C CYS A 102 0.83 -2.76 6.57
N PRO A 103 0.09 -1.67 6.98
CA PRO A 103 0.34 -0.35 6.47
C PRO A 103 1.65 0.26 6.98
N PHE A 104 2.39 0.89 6.08
CA PHE A 104 3.46 1.82 6.43
C PHE A 104 2.86 3.07 7.09
N THR A 105 3.09 3.23 8.39
CA THR A 105 2.45 4.31 9.16
C THR A 105 3.40 5.39 9.67
N ASP A 106 4.69 5.06 9.82
CA ASP A 106 5.68 5.97 10.39
C ASP A 106 7.08 5.73 9.81
N GLY A 107 7.54 6.67 8.99
CA GLY A 107 8.84 6.60 8.32
C GLY A 107 10.03 6.60 9.26
N ILE A 108 9.91 7.25 10.42
CA ILE A 108 11.00 7.21 11.42
C ILE A 108 11.09 5.82 12.03
N ALA A 109 9.94 5.22 12.38
CA ALA A 109 9.92 3.88 12.96
C ALA A 109 10.45 2.82 11.99
N SER A 110 10.07 2.92 10.70
CA SER A 110 10.60 2.00 9.67
C SER A 110 12.08 2.20 9.41
N ALA A 111 12.57 3.44 9.41
CA ALA A 111 14.00 3.72 9.25
C ALA A 111 14.84 3.21 10.45
N LEU A 112 14.30 3.29 11.67
CA LEU A 112 14.96 2.76 12.87
C LEU A 112 14.93 1.21 12.93
N ALA A 113 14.04 0.56 12.20
CA ALA A 113 14.00 -0.90 12.07
C ALA A 113 15.04 -1.43 11.06
N MET A 114 15.54 -0.57 10.17
CA MET A 114 16.59 -0.92 9.21
C MET A 114 17.96 -0.96 9.89
N ASP A 115 18.82 -1.90 9.49
CA ASP A 115 20.18 -1.96 9.99
C ASP A 115 21.01 -0.71 9.57
N LEU A 116 21.94 -0.31 10.44
CA LEU A 116 22.71 0.92 10.25
C LEU A 116 23.56 0.92 8.97
N ARG A 117 24.09 -0.24 8.56
CA ARG A 117 24.95 -0.33 7.36
C ARG A 117 24.14 -0.09 6.09
N SER A 118 22.97 -0.71 6.00
CA SER A 118 22.02 -0.48 4.90
C SER A 118 21.55 0.98 4.89
N SER A 119 21.19 1.52 6.05
CA SER A 119 20.73 2.90 6.20
C SER A 119 21.77 3.90 5.70
N LEU A 120 23.06 3.74 6.06
CA LEU A 120 24.14 4.60 5.60
C LEU A 120 24.35 4.53 4.08
N LYS A 121 24.36 3.29 3.52
CA LYS A 121 24.51 3.10 2.07
C LYS A 121 23.37 3.75 1.29
N VAL A 122 22.13 3.48 1.70
CA VAL A 122 20.93 4.05 1.06
C VAL A 122 20.93 5.57 1.17
N THR A 123 21.27 6.12 2.33
CA THR A 123 21.34 7.58 2.53
C THR A 123 22.38 8.23 1.62
N ALA A 124 23.58 7.66 1.52
CA ALA A 124 24.62 8.17 0.64
C ALA A 124 24.16 8.16 -0.83
N MET A 125 23.59 7.04 -1.30
CA MET A 125 23.04 6.95 -2.65
C MET A 125 21.89 7.95 -2.88
N ALA A 126 21.04 8.16 -1.88
CA ALA A 126 19.91 9.09 -1.98
C ALA A 126 20.37 10.55 -2.07
N MET A 127 21.44 10.92 -1.34
CA MET A 127 22.03 12.26 -1.45
C MET A 127 22.64 12.49 -2.84
N VAL A 128 23.40 11.51 -3.36
CA VAL A 128 23.95 11.59 -4.73
C VAL A 128 22.81 11.69 -5.75
N ASP A 129 21.77 10.86 -5.62
CA ASP A 129 20.65 10.91 -6.54
C ASP A 129 19.86 12.23 -6.48
N MET A 130 19.73 12.81 -5.30
CA MET A 130 19.12 14.13 -5.14
C MET A 130 19.90 15.19 -5.92
N LEU A 131 21.25 15.23 -5.79
CA LEU A 131 22.11 16.15 -6.54
C LEU A 131 22.01 15.94 -8.06
N ARG A 132 22.02 14.66 -8.50
CA ARG A 132 21.80 14.30 -9.92
C ARG A 132 20.48 14.84 -10.44
N GLY A 133 19.42 14.74 -9.64
CA GLY A 133 18.09 15.26 -9.99
C GLY A 133 18.05 16.77 -10.18
N LEU A 134 18.82 17.53 -9.38
CA LEU A 134 18.89 19.00 -9.51
C LEU A 134 19.50 19.44 -10.86
N VAL A 135 20.36 18.64 -11.45
CA VAL A 135 21.01 18.91 -12.75
C VAL A 135 20.38 18.10 -13.91
N GLY A 136 19.20 17.53 -13.70
CA GLY A 136 18.45 16.82 -14.75
C GLY A 136 19.06 15.47 -15.19
N MET A 137 19.98 14.89 -14.42
CA MET A 137 20.57 13.59 -14.73
C MET A 137 19.62 12.44 -14.42
N THR A 138 19.83 11.30 -15.10
CA THR A 138 19.09 10.06 -14.83
C THR A 138 19.23 9.64 -13.35
N PRO A 139 18.15 9.15 -12.71
CA PRO A 139 18.20 8.73 -11.31
C PRO A 139 19.25 7.66 -11.03
N LEU A 140 19.91 7.76 -9.88
CA LEU A 140 20.65 6.67 -9.29
C LEU A 140 19.66 5.74 -8.60
N MET A 141 19.69 4.45 -8.94
CA MET A 141 18.73 3.47 -8.42
C MET A 141 19.26 2.81 -7.15
N VAL A 142 18.35 2.53 -6.21
CA VAL A 142 18.58 1.69 -5.03
C VAL A 142 17.63 0.49 -5.10
N ALA A 143 18.08 -0.68 -4.67
CA ALA A 143 17.21 -1.86 -4.63
C ALA A 143 16.02 -1.62 -3.70
N THR A 144 14.82 -2.11 -4.10
CA THR A 144 13.63 -2.07 -3.23
C THR A 144 13.78 -3.06 -2.10
N SER A 145 14.17 -4.30 -2.41
CA SER A 145 14.49 -5.35 -1.43
C SER A 145 15.83 -5.98 -1.74
N GLY A 146 16.56 -6.34 -0.71
CA GLY A 146 17.88 -6.97 -0.85
C GLY A 146 18.31 -7.69 0.43
N PRO A 147 19.44 -8.41 0.38
CA PRO A 147 19.93 -9.14 1.54
C PRO A 147 20.33 -8.18 2.67
N PRO A 148 20.42 -8.66 3.92
CA PRO A 148 20.91 -7.87 5.05
C PRO A 148 22.22 -7.14 4.74
N HIS A 149 22.33 -5.91 5.21
CA HIS A 149 23.47 -5.00 5.02
C HIS A 149 23.74 -4.55 3.58
N SER A 150 22.83 -4.82 2.63
CA SER A 150 22.94 -4.32 1.25
C SER A 150 22.43 -2.87 1.12
N ALA A 151 22.64 -2.27 -0.05
CA ALA A 151 22.06 -0.99 -0.42
C ALA A 151 20.61 -1.22 -0.97
N ALA A 152 19.67 -1.51 -0.07
CA ALA A 152 18.27 -1.72 -0.38
C ALA A 152 17.38 -1.05 0.66
N LEU A 153 16.12 -0.72 0.29
CA LEU A 153 15.16 -0.08 1.19
C LEU A 153 14.62 -1.06 2.23
N MET A 154 14.51 -2.34 1.89
CA MET A 154 14.05 -3.42 2.76
C MET A 154 15.13 -4.48 2.83
N THR A 155 15.77 -4.62 4.00
CA THR A 155 16.94 -5.49 4.23
C THR A 155 16.75 -6.45 5.41
N ALA A 156 15.54 -6.60 5.92
CA ALA A 156 15.22 -7.64 6.89
C ALA A 156 15.47 -9.02 6.27
N PRO A 157 15.82 -10.05 7.07
CA PRO A 157 16.18 -11.37 6.55
C PRO A 157 15.12 -12.01 5.64
N ASP A 158 13.84 -11.75 5.90
CA ASP A 158 12.69 -12.24 5.13
C ASP A 158 12.31 -11.31 3.94
N ALA A 159 12.83 -10.08 3.91
CA ALA A 159 12.33 -9.04 3.00
C ALA A 159 12.59 -9.36 1.53
N GLN A 160 13.80 -9.79 1.16
CA GLN A 160 14.11 -10.07 -0.24
C GLN A 160 13.33 -11.26 -0.76
N GLY A 161 13.34 -12.37 -0.03
CA GLY A 161 12.63 -13.59 -0.41
C GLY A 161 11.12 -13.36 -0.49
N GLY A 162 10.54 -12.77 0.53
CA GLY A 162 9.11 -12.49 0.60
C GLY A 162 8.64 -11.51 -0.49
N TYR A 163 9.37 -10.41 -0.70
CA TYR A 163 9.02 -9.42 -1.74
C TYR A 163 9.09 -10.00 -3.15
N LEU A 164 10.17 -10.73 -3.49
CA LEU A 164 10.35 -11.30 -4.82
C LEU A 164 9.40 -12.48 -5.09
N ALA A 165 9.00 -13.21 -4.06
CA ALA A 165 8.01 -14.28 -4.19
C ALA A 165 6.61 -13.79 -4.60
N LEU A 166 6.31 -12.50 -4.43
CA LEU A 166 5.06 -11.90 -4.89
C LEU A 166 5.04 -11.60 -6.39
N VAL A 167 6.21 -11.61 -7.05
CA VAL A 167 6.34 -11.32 -8.47
C VAL A 167 5.95 -12.55 -9.28
N PRO A 168 4.97 -12.46 -10.20
CA PRO A 168 4.62 -13.58 -11.07
C PRO A 168 5.81 -14.06 -11.93
N ASN A 169 5.90 -15.36 -12.12
CA ASN A 169 6.93 -15.95 -12.98
C ASN A 169 6.84 -15.39 -14.40
N GLY A 170 8.01 -15.08 -14.99
CA GLY A 170 8.09 -14.59 -16.37
C GLY A 170 7.74 -13.12 -16.57
N LEU A 171 7.49 -12.35 -15.52
CA LEU A 171 7.16 -10.94 -15.63
C LEU A 171 8.40 -10.09 -15.94
N SER A 172 8.60 -9.74 -17.20
CA SER A 172 9.83 -9.12 -17.70
C SER A 172 9.96 -7.61 -17.38
N PHE A 173 8.87 -6.93 -17.07
CA PHE A 173 8.88 -5.48 -16.83
C PHE A 173 8.98 -5.08 -15.35
N PHE A 174 8.88 -6.01 -14.41
CA PHE A 174 9.14 -5.73 -13.00
C PHE A 174 10.59 -5.31 -12.77
N ARG A 175 10.80 -4.34 -11.88
CA ARG A 175 12.13 -3.84 -11.50
C ARG A 175 12.24 -3.76 -9.98
N ASN A 176 13.15 -4.54 -9.40
CA ASN A 176 13.43 -4.50 -7.95
C ASN A 176 14.34 -3.31 -7.60
N HIS A 177 13.98 -2.10 -8.04
CA HIS A 177 14.69 -0.88 -7.65
C HIS A 177 13.80 0.35 -7.83
N VAL A 178 14.16 1.42 -7.12
CA VAL A 178 13.55 2.75 -7.22
C VAL A 178 14.63 3.82 -7.21
N ALA A 179 14.29 5.04 -7.63
CA ALA A 179 15.18 6.19 -7.53
C ALA A 179 15.58 6.43 -6.05
N ALA A 180 16.89 6.47 -5.78
CA ALA A 180 17.41 6.46 -4.42
C ALA A 180 16.96 7.68 -3.59
N ARG A 181 16.75 8.85 -4.23
CA ARG A 181 16.30 10.10 -3.57
C ARG A 181 14.99 9.93 -2.78
N PHE A 182 14.17 8.94 -3.11
CA PHE A 182 12.97 8.62 -2.36
C PHE A 182 13.26 8.37 -0.88
N ALA A 183 14.39 7.73 -0.53
CA ALA A 183 14.73 7.40 0.84
C ALA A 183 14.81 8.63 1.77
N LEU A 184 15.18 9.81 1.24
CA LEU A 184 15.20 11.05 2.02
C LEU A 184 13.80 11.54 2.42
N ASN A 185 12.77 11.14 1.67
CA ASN A 185 11.38 11.53 1.92
C ASN A 185 10.67 10.57 2.90
N ILE A 186 11.18 9.35 3.07
CA ILE A 186 10.58 8.33 3.96
C ILE A 186 10.45 8.87 5.39
N LEU A 187 11.50 9.48 5.94
CA LEU A 187 11.52 10.00 7.32
C LEU A 187 10.42 11.03 7.60
N ARG A 188 10.04 11.81 6.58
CA ARG A 188 9.01 12.84 6.67
C ARG A 188 7.61 12.28 6.47
N TYR A 189 7.48 11.11 5.84
CA TYR A 189 6.20 10.51 5.56
C TYR A 189 5.69 9.70 6.76
N ARG A 190 4.72 10.25 7.45
CA ARG A 190 4.11 9.67 8.67
C ARG A 190 2.59 9.65 8.56
N PRO A 191 2.03 8.85 7.61
CA PRO A 191 0.59 8.85 7.34
C PRO A 191 -0.25 8.42 8.54
N GLY A 192 0.27 7.59 9.43
CA GLY A 192 -0.41 7.17 10.66
C GLY A 192 -0.85 8.34 11.54
N ARG A 193 -0.16 9.48 11.52
CA ARG A 193 -0.58 10.70 12.25
C ARG A 193 -1.93 11.22 11.77
N ARG A 194 -2.34 10.89 10.55
CA ARG A 194 -3.62 11.30 9.98
C ARG A 194 -4.77 10.38 10.35
N ALA A 195 -4.53 9.23 10.99
CA ALA A 195 -5.57 8.27 11.37
C ALA A 195 -6.71 8.91 12.18
N ALA A 196 -6.38 9.86 13.08
CA ALA A 196 -7.38 10.61 13.86
C ALA A 196 -8.33 11.48 13.02
N LYS A 197 -8.01 11.73 11.74
CA LYS A 197 -8.81 12.54 10.80
C LYS A 197 -9.60 11.69 9.81
N VAL A 198 -9.49 10.36 9.87
CA VAL A 198 -10.26 9.45 9.02
C VAL A 198 -11.66 9.31 9.58
N SER A 199 -12.67 9.85 8.90
CA SER A 199 -14.06 9.84 9.34
C SER A 199 -14.83 8.58 8.99
N CYS A 200 -14.44 7.90 7.90
CA CYS A 200 -15.05 6.63 7.49
C CYS A 200 -14.57 5.45 8.35
N PRO A 201 -15.29 4.31 8.35
CA PRO A 201 -14.75 3.06 8.88
C PRO A 201 -13.43 2.72 8.21
N ILE A 202 -12.43 2.34 9.02
CA ILE A 202 -11.13 1.92 8.50
C ILE A 202 -10.65 0.65 9.21
N LEU A 203 -10.33 -0.39 8.43
CA LEU A 203 -9.75 -1.63 8.90
C LEU A 203 -8.23 -1.56 8.79
N PHE A 204 -7.55 -1.80 9.90
CA PHE A 204 -6.10 -2.00 9.96
C PHE A 204 -5.80 -3.49 10.11
N CYS A 205 -5.29 -4.13 9.05
CA CYS A 205 -4.76 -5.47 9.08
C CYS A 205 -3.29 -5.41 9.47
N ILE A 206 -2.92 -5.81 10.67
CA ILE A 206 -1.58 -5.59 11.23
C ILE A 206 -0.88 -6.94 11.43
N CYS A 207 0.25 -7.13 10.77
CA CYS A 207 1.15 -8.25 10.98
C CYS A 207 1.98 -8.02 12.25
N GLU A 208 1.91 -8.93 13.23
CA GLU A 208 2.56 -8.74 14.53
C GLU A 208 4.08 -8.88 14.44
N THR A 209 4.57 -9.70 13.53
CA THR A 209 6.00 -9.95 13.27
C THR A 209 6.52 -9.21 12.04
N ASP A 210 5.88 -8.10 11.66
CA ASP A 210 6.25 -7.29 10.50
C ASP A 210 7.65 -6.69 10.66
N SER A 211 8.56 -7.14 9.81
CA SER A 211 9.97 -6.74 9.77
C SER A 211 10.22 -5.43 9.01
N VAL A 212 9.21 -4.95 8.24
CA VAL A 212 9.32 -3.80 7.31
C VAL A 212 8.52 -2.60 7.82
N ALA A 213 7.26 -2.82 8.20
CA ALA A 213 6.36 -1.81 8.72
C ALA A 213 5.97 -2.12 10.17
N PRO A 214 6.77 -1.70 11.18
CA PRO A 214 6.62 -2.16 12.55
C PRO A 214 5.20 -2.04 13.11
N ALA A 215 4.68 -3.13 13.68
CA ALA A 215 3.31 -3.23 14.20
C ALA A 215 3.02 -2.24 15.34
N GLY A 216 4.01 -1.95 16.20
CA GLY A 216 3.85 -1.09 17.37
C GLY A 216 3.33 0.32 17.04
N PRO A 217 4.01 1.08 16.16
CA PRO A 217 3.52 2.37 15.67
C PRO A 217 2.13 2.29 15.04
N THR A 218 1.90 1.28 14.19
CA THR A 218 0.61 1.09 13.52
C THR A 218 -0.52 0.89 14.50
N ARG A 219 -0.35 0.05 15.52
CA ARG A 219 -1.33 -0.15 16.61
C ARG A 219 -1.62 1.15 17.36
N ARG A 220 -0.61 1.98 17.64
CA ARG A 220 -0.80 3.28 18.32
C ARG A 220 -1.61 4.27 17.45
N TYR A 221 -1.37 4.29 16.15
CA TYR A 221 -2.13 5.16 15.24
C TYR A 221 -3.55 4.65 14.99
N ALA A 222 -3.74 3.35 14.82
CA ALA A 222 -5.06 2.74 14.62
C ALA A 222 -6.03 3.07 15.76
N LYS A 223 -5.54 3.06 17.02
CA LYS A 223 -6.34 3.47 18.19
C LYS A 223 -6.83 4.93 18.17
N LYS A 224 -6.26 5.77 17.31
CA LYS A 224 -6.67 7.19 17.17
C LYS A 224 -7.71 7.38 16.06
N ALA A 225 -7.95 6.39 15.23
CA ALA A 225 -8.97 6.46 14.19
C ALA A 225 -10.37 6.37 14.85
N PRO A 226 -11.27 7.35 14.64
CA PRO A 226 -12.59 7.39 15.31
C PRO A 226 -13.45 6.15 15.03
N ARG A 227 -13.30 5.56 13.86
CA ARG A 227 -14.01 4.35 13.42
C ARG A 227 -13.02 3.27 12.96
N GLY A 228 -11.88 3.17 13.68
CA GLY A 228 -10.83 2.21 13.39
C GLY A 228 -11.13 0.83 13.95
N GLU A 229 -11.03 -0.19 13.10
CA GLU A 229 -11.04 -1.60 13.46
C GLU A 229 -9.65 -2.19 13.27
N VAL A 230 -9.22 -3.11 14.14
CA VAL A 230 -7.91 -3.74 14.08
C VAL A 230 -8.08 -5.24 14.03
N ARG A 231 -7.40 -5.88 13.07
CA ARG A 231 -7.15 -7.32 13.02
C ARG A 231 -5.65 -7.56 13.12
N LEU A 232 -5.28 -8.48 14.00
CA LEU A 232 -3.89 -8.86 14.25
C LEU A 232 -3.61 -10.22 13.65
N TYR A 233 -2.49 -10.34 12.95
CA TYR A 233 -2.04 -11.57 12.29
C TYR A 233 -0.64 -11.92 12.81
N ARG A 234 -0.42 -13.18 13.17
CA ARG A 234 0.89 -13.65 13.68
C ARG A 234 1.93 -13.84 12.57
N GLU A 235 1.62 -13.35 11.40
CA GLU A 235 2.41 -13.43 10.18
C GLU A 235 3.37 -12.24 10.06
N GLY A 236 4.40 -12.40 9.20
CA GLY A 236 5.29 -11.33 8.75
C GLY A 236 4.68 -10.50 7.61
N HIS A 237 5.45 -9.52 7.14
CA HIS A 237 4.98 -8.53 6.17
C HIS A 237 4.48 -9.14 4.85
N PHE A 238 5.14 -10.20 4.39
CA PHE A 238 4.88 -10.81 3.08
C PHE A 238 4.00 -12.08 3.15
N ASP A 239 3.85 -12.69 4.32
CA ASP A 239 3.13 -13.95 4.49
C ASP A 239 1.64 -13.80 4.20
N ILE A 240 1.05 -12.65 4.54
CA ILE A 240 -0.39 -12.39 4.37
C ILE A 240 -0.86 -12.28 2.91
N TYR A 241 0.07 -12.33 1.95
CA TYR A 241 -0.29 -12.30 0.53
C TYR A 241 -0.52 -13.70 -0.06
N VAL A 242 -0.16 -14.76 0.65
CA VAL A 242 -0.17 -16.13 0.11
C VAL A 242 -0.72 -17.14 1.13
N GLY A 243 -1.11 -18.31 0.62
CA GLY A 243 -1.51 -19.46 1.44
C GLY A 243 -2.68 -19.18 2.39
N GLU A 244 -2.70 -19.85 3.53
CA GLU A 244 -3.76 -19.73 4.53
C GLU A 244 -3.85 -18.34 5.17
N ALA A 245 -2.74 -17.64 5.29
CA ALA A 245 -2.72 -16.27 5.82
C ALA A 245 -3.47 -15.30 4.90
N PHE A 246 -3.32 -15.45 3.57
CA PHE A 246 -4.11 -14.73 2.58
C PHE A 246 -5.61 -15.00 2.75
N GLU A 247 -6.01 -16.26 2.90
CA GLU A 247 -7.43 -16.63 3.06
C GLU A 247 -8.04 -15.99 4.32
N ARG A 248 -7.32 -16.02 5.44
CA ARG A 248 -7.77 -15.38 6.69
C ARG A 248 -7.91 -13.87 6.54
N VAL A 249 -6.91 -13.22 5.97
CA VAL A 249 -6.92 -11.76 5.80
C VAL A 249 -8.03 -11.30 4.86
N VAL A 250 -8.27 -12.01 3.75
CA VAL A 250 -9.34 -11.72 2.80
C VAL A 250 -10.71 -11.93 3.43
N ALA A 251 -10.89 -13.00 4.22
CA ALA A 251 -12.14 -13.25 4.92
C ALA A 251 -12.49 -12.11 5.89
N ASP A 252 -11.52 -11.65 6.70
CA ASP A 252 -11.71 -10.49 7.60
C ASP A 252 -12.02 -9.20 6.84
N GLN A 253 -11.38 -8.97 5.70
CA GLN A 253 -11.62 -7.81 4.85
C GLN A 253 -13.00 -7.85 4.21
N LEU A 254 -13.44 -9.03 3.74
CA LEU A 254 -14.80 -9.23 3.21
C LEU A 254 -15.86 -9.05 4.29
N ASP A 255 -15.63 -9.57 5.51
CA ASP A 255 -16.53 -9.32 6.64
C ASP A 255 -16.67 -7.82 6.95
N PHE A 256 -15.56 -7.10 6.98
CA PHE A 256 -15.56 -5.65 7.15
C PHE A 256 -16.36 -4.94 6.04
N LEU A 257 -16.13 -5.31 4.78
CA LEU A 257 -16.85 -4.74 3.64
C LEU A 257 -18.35 -5.03 3.71
N LYS A 258 -18.76 -6.26 4.02
CA LYS A 258 -20.18 -6.63 4.15
C LYS A 258 -20.90 -5.83 5.22
N ARG A 259 -20.24 -5.53 6.34
CA ARG A 259 -20.81 -4.75 7.44
C ARG A 259 -20.94 -3.26 7.12
N HIS A 260 -20.01 -2.69 6.39
CA HIS A 260 -19.96 -1.24 6.17
C HIS A 260 -20.41 -0.81 4.77
N ILE A 261 -20.27 -1.67 3.78
CA ILE A 261 -20.58 -1.42 2.36
C ILE A 261 -21.37 -2.61 1.80
N PRO A 262 -22.55 -2.90 2.30
CA PRO A 262 -23.33 -4.03 1.81
C PRO A 262 -23.59 -3.88 0.29
N VAL A 263 -23.47 -5.00 -0.42
CA VAL A 263 -23.90 -5.13 -1.81
C VAL A 263 -25.36 -5.51 -1.78
N ASP A 264 -26.20 -4.77 -2.51
CA ASP A 264 -27.63 -5.12 -2.63
C ASP A 264 -27.76 -6.48 -3.31
N ASP A 265 -28.42 -7.42 -2.65
CA ASP A 265 -28.74 -8.71 -3.24
C ASP A 265 -29.79 -8.48 -4.35
N PRO A 266 -29.47 -8.77 -5.63
CA PRO A 266 -30.43 -8.60 -6.72
C PRO A 266 -31.71 -9.46 -6.55
N MET A 267 -31.69 -10.47 -5.68
CA MET A 267 -32.84 -11.32 -5.40
C MET A 267 -33.84 -10.69 -4.41
N SER A 268 -33.43 -9.79 -3.54
CA SER A 268 -34.31 -9.17 -2.53
C SER A 268 -35.35 -8.19 -3.12
N LYS A 269 -35.15 -7.74 -4.37
CA LYS A 269 -36.11 -6.87 -5.06
C LYS A 269 -37.25 -7.61 -5.78
N LYS A 270 -37.22 -8.95 -5.81
CA LYS A 270 -38.30 -9.74 -6.47
C LYS A 270 -39.42 -10.19 -5.54
N GLU A 271 -39.26 -10.03 -4.22
CA GLU A 271 -40.27 -10.45 -3.25
C GLU A 271 -41.20 -9.31 -2.77
N SER A 272 -41.02 -8.07 -3.29
CA SER A 272 -41.82 -6.91 -2.90
C SER A 272 -42.67 -6.33 -4.03
N THR A 273 -42.97 -7.12 -5.06
CA THR A 273 -43.99 -6.84 -6.09
C THR A 273 -44.95 -8.02 -6.13
#